data_c9d37c3fb11aa4aafd422d19678c5ea0
#
_entry.id   c9d37c3fb11aa4aafd422d19678c5ea0
#
_cell.length_a   1.000
_cell.length_b   1.000
_cell.length_c   1.000
_cell.angle_alpha   90.00
_cell.angle_beta   90.00
_cell.angle_gamma   90.00
#
_symmetry.space_group_name_H-M   'P 1'
#
loop_
_entity.id
_entity.type
_entity.pdbx_description
1 polymer ?
#
loop_
_entity_poly.entity_id
_entity_poly.type
_entity_poly.pdbx_seq_one_letter_code
_entity_poly.pdbx_strand_id
1 'polypeptide(L)'
;VLTLRVSEGAENDVQVAMGIVSKALRKIEELPVIPREIEDILTISTAERHRWLKDGRLQSAGTKTVKLRGRARNITFHVFDPQHVEDVLDSDLVTVWREKDAATAAENRRRGAGKAAMKRAQRSGRGTAASAGHGPDENSHSSLRGWEDFEKDGLLR
;
A
#
# COMPACT_ATOMS: atom_id res chain seq x y z
N VAL A 1 -10.59 30.87 -21.11
CA VAL A 1 -11.62 31.92 -20.91
C VAL A 1 -12.78 31.61 -21.84
N LEU A 2 -13.96 31.37 -21.27
CA LEU A 2 -15.18 31.11 -22.03
C LEU A 2 -15.84 32.49 -22.30
N THR A 3 -15.95 32.87 -23.56
CA THR A 3 -16.59 34.12 -23.93
C THR A 3 -17.96 33.82 -24.53
N LEU A 4 -19.01 34.27 -23.86
CA LEU A 4 -20.39 34.21 -24.35
C LEU A 4 -20.70 35.50 -25.10
N ARG A 5 -21.12 35.39 -26.37
CA ARG A 5 -21.66 36.49 -27.15
C ARG A 5 -23.18 36.39 -27.15
N VAL A 6 -23.84 37.43 -26.70
CA VAL A 6 -25.30 37.46 -26.53
C VAL A 6 -25.85 38.64 -27.34
N SER A 7 -27.04 38.47 -27.96
CA SER A 7 -27.77 39.53 -28.63
C SER A 7 -28.38 40.48 -27.61
N GLU A 8 -28.52 41.77 -27.98
CA GLU A 8 -29.20 42.77 -27.17
C GLU A 8 -30.62 42.30 -26.80
N GLY A 9 -30.96 42.36 -25.50
CA GLY A 9 -32.26 41.94 -24.96
C GLY A 9 -32.33 40.55 -24.37
N ALA A 10 -31.27 39.71 -24.48
CA ALA A 10 -31.25 38.34 -23.94
C ALA A 10 -30.58 38.25 -22.55
N GLU A 11 -30.51 39.33 -21.79
CA GLU A 11 -29.86 39.39 -20.46
C GLU A 11 -30.48 38.38 -19.47
N ASN A 12 -31.80 38.23 -19.49
CA ASN A 12 -32.52 37.27 -18.66
C ASN A 12 -32.15 35.83 -18.99
N ASP A 13 -32.02 35.53 -20.27
CA ASP A 13 -31.67 34.14 -20.73
C ASP A 13 -30.25 33.81 -20.35
N VAL A 14 -29.34 34.80 -20.35
CA VAL A 14 -27.96 34.62 -19.87
C VAL A 14 -27.93 34.35 -18.37
N GLN A 15 -28.69 35.08 -17.57
CA GLN A 15 -28.77 34.84 -16.12
C GLN A 15 -29.31 33.45 -15.80
N VAL A 16 -30.37 33.03 -16.49
CA VAL A 16 -30.92 31.65 -16.33
C VAL A 16 -29.90 30.61 -16.76
N ALA A 17 -29.25 30.80 -17.91
CA ALA A 17 -28.21 29.87 -18.37
C ALA A 17 -27.02 29.81 -17.41
N MET A 18 -26.54 30.95 -16.89
CA MET A 18 -25.48 30.98 -15.87
C MET A 18 -25.89 30.27 -14.57
N GLY A 19 -27.15 30.42 -14.15
CA GLY A 19 -27.68 29.69 -12.99
C GLY A 19 -27.68 28.19 -13.18
N ILE A 20 -28.08 27.71 -14.37
CA ILE A 20 -28.07 26.27 -14.72
C ILE A 20 -26.64 25.75 -14.77
N VAL A 21 -25.72 26.49 -15.42
CA VAL A 21 -24.30 26.11 -15.54
C VAL A 21 -23.64 26.08 -14.16
N SER A 22 -23.85 27.12 -13.34
CA SER A 22 -23.27 27.17 -11.98
C SER A 22 -23.78 26.01 -11.11
N LYS A 23 -25.08 25.68 -11.22
CA LYS A 23 -25.64 24.51 -10.48
C LYS A 23 -25.08 23.18 -10.98
N ALA A 24 -24.86 23.06 -12.28
CA ALA A 24 -24.25 21.87 -12.88
C ALA A 24 -22.78 21.72 -12.46
N LEU A 25 -22.02 22.83 -12.45
CA LEU A 25 -20.62 22.84 -12.03
C LEU A 25 -20.44 22.46 -10.55
N ARG A 26 -21.24 23.03 -9.64
CA ARG A 26 -21.23 22.61 -8.22
C ARG A 26 -21.47 21.12 -8.05
N LYS A 27 -22.39 20.57 -8.84
CA LYS A 27 -22.69 19.14 -8.79
C LYS A 27 -21.52 18.27 -9.29
N ILE A 28 -20.63 18.81 -10.12
CA ILE A 28 -19.42 18.12 -10.58
C ILE A 28 -18.35 18.16 -9.49
N GLU A 29 -18.18 19.27 -8.79
CA GLU A 29 -17.24 19.43 -7.67
C GLU A 29 -17.57 18.51 -6.49
N GLU A 30 -18.85 18.17 -6.31
CA GLU A 30 -19.33 17.25 -5.26
C GLU A 30 -19.25 15.77 -5.68
N LEU A 31 -18.82 15.45 -6.90
CA LEU A 31 -18.75 14.06 -7.36
C LEU A 31 -17.66 13.30 -6.60
N PRO A 32 -18.00 12.14 -6.02
CA PRO A 32 -17.01 11.35 -5.29
C PRO A 32 -15.93 10.80 -6.22
N VAL A 33 -14.69 10.94 -5.80
CA VAL A 33 -13.49 10.50 -6.52
C VAL A 33 -13.43 8.97 -6.54
N ILE A 34 -13.18 8.39 -7.72
CA ILE A 34 -13.04 6.94 -7.87
C ILE A 34 -11.59 6.48 -7.56
N PRO A 35 -11.37 5.16 -7.31
CA PRO A 35 -10.06 4.65 -6.91
C PRO A 35 -8.92 4.97 -7.86
N ARG A 36 -9.17 5.01 -9.16
CA ARG A 36 -8.15 5.31 -10.16
C ARG A 36 -7.80 6.79 -10.16
N GLU A 37 -8.79 7.65 -10.05
CA GLU A 37 -8.58 9.10 -10.00
C GLU A 37 -7.76 9.51 -8.77
N ILE A 38 -8.05 8.94 -7.60
CA ILE A 38 -7.27 9.25 -6.39
C ILE A 38 -5.82 8.74 -6.49
N GLU A 39 -5.59 7.60 -7.15
CA GLU A 39 -4.24 7.11 -7.42
C GLU A 39 -3.47 8.06 -8.32
N ASP A 40 -4.12 8.61 -9.35
CA ASP A 40 -3.54 9.57 -10.28
C ASP A 40 -3.32 10.95 -9.62
N ILE A 41 -4.30 11.47 -8.86
CA ILE A 41 -4.23 12.77 -8.18
C ILE A 41 -3.12 12.80 -7.12
N LEU A 42 -3.10 11.80 -6.22
CA LEU A 42 -2.13 11.73 -5.13
C LEU A 42 -0.81 11.05 -5.55
N THR A 43 -0.70 10.60 -6.79
CA THR A 43 0.49 9.88 -7.30
C THR A 43 0.86 8.69 -6.41
N ILE A 44 -0.13 7.90 -6.02
CA ILE A 44 0.01 6.75 -5.12
C ILE A 44 -0.24 5.43 -5.85
N SER A 45 0.38 4.37 -5.37
CA SER A 45 0.12 3.02 -5.87
C SER A 45 -1.17 2.43 -5.30
N THR A 46 -1.76 1.48 -6.02
CA THR A 46 -2.91 0.70 -5.54
C THR A 46 -2.65 0.04 -4.17
N ALA A 47 -1.41 -0.39 -3.91
CA ALA A 47 -1.02 -1.01 -2.64
C ALA A 47 -1.03 0.02 -1.49
N GLU A 48 -0.52 1.24 -1.72
CA GLU A 48 -0.57 2.34 -0.76
C GLU A 48 -2.01 2.73 -0.47
N ARG A 49 -2.84 2.92 -1.50
CA ARG A 49 -4.26 3.22 -1.35
C ARG A 49 -4.99 2.20 -0.47
N HIS A 50 -4.81 0.90 -0.73
CA HIS A 50 -5.44 -0.15 0.07
C HIS A 50 -4.94 -0.17 1.51
N ARG A 51 -3.65 0.04 1.73
CA ARG A 51 -3.05 0.10 3.06
C ARG A 51 -3.61 1.27 3.86
N TRP A 52 -3.58 2.47 3.30
CA TRP A 52 -4.02 3.68 3.98
C TRP A 52 -5.53 3.73 4.21
N LEU A 53 -6.31 3.12 3.31
CA LEU A 53 -7.74 2.90 3.52
C LEU A 53 -7.99 1.95 4.72
N LYS A 54 -7.24 0.86 4.80
CA LYS A 54 -7.34 -0.11 5.89
C LYS A 54 -6.89 0.47 7.23
N ASP A 55 -5.87 1.31 7.22
CA ASP A 55 -5.33 1.96 8.42
C ASP A 55 -6.16 3.18 8.85
N GLY A 56 -7.17 3.59 8.06
CA GLY A 56 -8.01 4.75 8.32
C GLY A 56 -7.36 6.11 8.05
N ARG A 57 -6.15 6.14 7.47
CA ARG A 57 -5.48 7.39 7.04
C ARG A 57 -6.18 8.02 5.84
N LEU A 58 -6.63 7.20 4.91
CA LEU A 58 -7.42 7.59 3.76
C LEU A 58 -8.88 7.22 4.04
N GLN A 59 -9.75 8.22 4.15
CA GLN A 59 -11.15 8.01 4.50
C GLN A 59 -11.99 7.69 3.26
N SER A 60 -12.86 6.69 3.38
CA SER A 60 -13.84 6.37 2.34
C SER A 60 -15.12 7.17 2.56
N ALA A 61 -15.61 7.83 1.52
CA ALA A 61 -16.93 8.48 1.53
C ALA A 61 -18.09 7.49 1.32
N GLY A 62 -17.75 6.22 1.04
CA GLY A 62 -18.74 5.17 0.82
C GLY A 62 -18.29 4.15 -0.21
N THR A 63 -19.23 3.35 -0.70
CA THR A 63 -18.97 2.34 -1.74
C THR A 63 -19.92 2.52 -2.92
N LYS A 64 -19.39 2.34 -4.13
CA LYS A 64 -20.18 2.27 -5.37
C LYS A 64 -20.09 0.87 -5.96
N THR A 65 -21.24 0.36 -6.43
CA THR A 65 -21.31 -0.92 -7.14
C THR A 65 -21.66 -0.66 -8.59
N VAL A 66 -20.82 -1.15 -9.50
CA VAL A 66 -21.01 -0.99 -10.95
C VAL A 66 -21.07 -2.35 -11.62
N LYS A 67 -22.04 -2.51 -12.53
CA LYS A 67 -22.14 -3.68 -13.38
C LYS A 67 -21.34 -3.44 -14.66
N LEU A 68 -20.28 -4.18 -14.87
CA LEU A 68 -19.52 -4.10 -16.13
C LEU A 68 -20.31 -4.74 -17.27
N ARG A 69 -20.35 -4.02 -18.40
CA ARG A 69 -20.92 -4.55 -19.65
C ARG A 69 -20.23 -5.89 -20.02
N GLY A 70 -21.03 -6.92 -20.26
CA GLY A 70 -20.52 -8.23 -20.66
C GLY A 70 -20.02 -9.15 -19.53
N ARG A 71 -20.10 -8.72 -18.26
CA ARG A 71 -19.78 -9.58 -17.10
C ARG A 71 -20.98 -9.76 -16.19
N ALA A 72 -21.20 -10.99 -15.73
CA ALA A 72 -22.27 -11.31 -14.77
C ALA A 72 -22.00 -10.75 -13.36
N ARG A 73 -20.78 -10.26 -13.09
CA ARG A 73 -20.32 -9.88 -11.75
C ARG A 73 -20.35 -8.36 -11.56
N ASN A 74 -20.97 -7.94 -10.48
CA ASN A 74 -20.90 -6.56 -10.01
C ASN A 74 -19.55 -6.31 -9.33
N ILE A 75 -18.96 -5.14 -9.57
CA ILE A 75 -17.73 -4.70 -8.90
C ILE A 75 -18.10 -3.60 -7.92
N THR A 76 -17.78 -3.81 -6.65
CA THR A 76 -17.92 -2.81 -5.58
C THR A 76 -16.57 -2.24 -5.25
N PHE A 77 -16.47 -0.91 -5.19
CA PHE A 77 -15.25 -0.19 -4.83
C PHE A 77 -15.56 0.99 -3.92
N HIS A 78 -14.58 1.40 -3.13
CA HIS A 78 -14.68 2.59 -2.30
C HIS A 78 -14.60 3.85 -3.16
N VAL A 79 -15.32 4.87 -2.75
CA VAL A 79 -15.21 6.23 -3.32
C VAL A 79 -14.75 7.19 -2.23
N PHE A 80 -14.17 8.31 -2.65
CA PHE A 80 -13.53 9.26 -1.75
C PHE A 80 -14.15 10.63 -1.90
N ASP A 81 -14.13 11.40 -0.82
CA ASP A 81 -14.61 12.77 -0.79
C ASP A 81 -13.56 13.68 -1.48
N PRO A 82 -13.95 14.49 -2.48
CA PRO A 82 -13.04 15.42 -3.14
C PRO A 82 -12.33 16.35 -2.17
N GLN A 83 -13.04 16.92 -1.19
CA GLN A 83 -12.47 17.82 -0.19
C GLN A 83 -11.39 17.14 0.65
N HIS A 84 -11.64 15.90 1.07
CA HIS A 84 -10.64 15.14 1.80
C HIS A 84 -9.40 14.85 0.96
N VAL A 85 -9.56 14.57 -0.34
CA VAL A 85 -8.44 14.35 -1.27
C VAL A 85 -7.62 15.63 -1.43
N GLU A 86 -8.28 16.78 -1.54
CA GLU A 86 -7.64 18.10 -1.59
C GLU A 86 -6.86 18.41 -0.31
N ASP A 87 -7.45 18.20 0.86
CA ASP A 87 -6.78 18.35 2.16
C ASP A 87 -5.52 17.49 2.28
N VAL A 88 -5.57 16.24 1.81
CA VAL A 88 -4.42 15.32 1.79
C VAL A 88 -3.31 15.83 0.88
N LEU A 89 -3.67 16.40 -0.28
CA LEU A 89 -2.74 16.96 -1.25
C LEU A 89 -2.09 18.23 -0.71
N ASP A 90 -2.88 19.17 -0.22
CA ASP A 90 -2.43 20.48 0.28
C ASP A 90 -1.52 20.36 1.51
N SER A 91 -1.78 19.37 2.36
CA SER A 91 -0.98 19.09 3.56
C SER A 91 0.20 18.16 3.31
N ASP A 92 0.46 17.73 2.07
CA ASP A 92 1.50 16.75 1.68
C ASP A 92 1.53 15.50 2.60
N LEU A 93 0.34 15.02 2.98
CA LEU A 93 0.21 13.87 3.87
C LEU A 93 0.75 12.58 3.26
N VAL A 94 0.79 12.50 1.93
CA VAL A 94 1.34 11.35 1.20
C VAL A 94 2.80 11.11 1.56
N THR A 95 3.62 12.16 1.58
CA THR A 95 5.04 12.06 1.95
C THR A 95 5.20 11.63 3.40
N VAL A 96 4.44 12.23 4.31
CA VAL A 96 4.45 11.88 5.74
C VAL A 96 4.03 10.41 5.96
N TRP A 97 3.05 9.92 5.23
CA TRP A 97 2.60 8.54 5.34
C TRP A 97 3.63 7.54 4.81
N ARG A 98 4.33 7.87 3.72
CA ARG A 98 5.43 7.07 3.18
C ARG A 98 6.60 6.96 4.15
N GLU A 99 6.97 8.06 4.79
CA GLU A 99 8.02 8.07 5.83
C GLU A 99 7.65 7.19 7.04
N LYS A 100 6.41 7.31 7.54
CA LYS A 100 5.90 6.45 8.61
C LYS A 100 5.89 4.98 8.23
N ASP A 101 5.48 4.65 7.02
CA ASP A 101 5.47 3.28 6.50
C ASP A 101 6.89 2.72 6.39
N ALA A 102 7.85 3.52 5.93
CA ALA A 102 9.26 3.14 5.86
C ALA A 102 9.86 2.89 7.25
N ALA A 103 9.57 3.77 8.21
CA ALA A 103 10.01 3.61 9.59
C ALA A 103 9.42 2.34 10.24
N THR A 104 8.12 2.10 10.05
CA THR A 104 7.44 0.90 10.55
C THR A 104 8.00 -0.38 9.92
N ALA A 105 8.28 -0.36 8.62
CA ALA A 105 8.89 -1.48 7.93
C ALA A 105 10.32 -1.77 8.43
N ALA A 106 11.11 -0.72 8.71
CA ALA A 106 12.45 -0.85 9.28
C ALA A 106 12.40 -1.46 10.69
N GLU A 107 11.49 -1.00 11.54
CA GLU A 107 11.31 -1.54 12.88
C GLU A 107 10.86 -3.00 12.86
N ASN A 108 9.91 -3.35 11.99
CA ASN A 108 9.45 -4.74 11.84
C ASN A 108 10.58 -5.67 11.37
N ARG A 109 11.46 -5.21 10.47
CA ARG A 109 12.67 -5.95 10.08
C ARG A 109 13.61 -6.17 11.26
N ARG A 110 13.87 -5.15 12.08
CA ARG A 110 14.70 -5.25 13.30
C ARG A 110 14.11 -6.25 14.29
N ARG A 111 12.82 -6.15 14.58
CA ARG A 111 12.09 -7.09 15.46
C ARG A 111 12.12 -8.52 14.90
N GLY A 112 11.95 -8.69 13.59
CA GLY A 112 12.03 -9.97 12.91
C GLY A 112 13.42 -10.60 13.02
N ALA A 113 14.47 -9.84 12.80
CA ALA A 113 15.85 -10.28 12.95
C ALA A 113 16.17 -10.69 14.40
N GLY A 114 15.71 -9.91 15.39
CA GLY A 114 15.87 -10.25 16.82
C GLY A 114 15.17 -11.55 17.18
N LYS A 115 13.92 -11.76 16.74
CA LYS A 115 13.19 -13.03 16.96
C LYS A 115 13.88 -14.22 16.30
N ALA A 116 14.41 -14.04 15.08
CA ALA A 116 15.13 -15.09 14.37
C ALA A 116 16.45 -15.44 15.09
N ALA A 117 17.19 -14.44 15.59
CA ALA A 117 18.39 -14.66 16.36
C ALA A 117 18.12 -15.41 17.68
N MET A 118 17.08 -15.01 18.43
CA MET A 118 16.67 -15.73 19.64
C MET A 118 16.26 -17.19 19.35
N LYS A 119 15.52 -17.43 18.26
CA LYS A 119 15.12 -18.78 17.88
C LYS A 119 16.32 -19.65 17.49
N ARG A 120 17.35 -19.07 16.85
CA ARG A 120 18.61 -19.78 16.54
C ARG A 120 19.37 -20.10 17.82
N ALA A 121 19.53 -19.16 18.75
CA ALA A 121 20.19 -19.38 20.04
C ALA A 121 19.50 -20.46 20.87
N GLN A 122 18.17 -20.48 20.92
CA GLN A 122 17.42 -21.54 21.61
C GLN A 122 17.60 -22.91 20.97
N ARG A 123 17.73 -22.98 19.64
CA ARG A 123 17.99 -24.26 18.94
C ARG A 123 19.41 -24.77 19.20
N SER A 124 20.40 -23.88 19.20
CA SER A 124 21.80 -24.26 19.50
C SER A 124 21.96 -24.69 20.96
N GLY A 125 21.34 -23.96 21.92
CA GLY A 125 21.35 -24.37 23.34
C GLY A 125 20.67 -25.70 23.65
N ARG A 126 19.67 -26.06 22.87
CA ARG A 126 18.99 -27.37 23.04
C ARG A 126 19.80 -28.54 22.45
N GLY A 127 20.66 -28.27 21.46
CA GLY A 127 21.58 -29.26 20.88
C GLY A 127 22.73 -29.59 21.82
N THR A 128 23.23 -28.61 22.58
CA THR A 128 24.32 -28.85 23.55
C THR A 128 23.84 -29.56 24.82
N ALA A 129 22.59 -29.37 25.25
CA ALA A 129 22.03 -30.07 26.42
C ALA A 129 21.74 -31.55 26.15
N ALA A 130 21.48 -31.95 24.89
CA ALA A 130 21.27 -33.37 24.52
C ALA A 130 22.56 -34.15 24.32
N SER A 131 23.72 -33.48 24.21
CA SER A 131 25.03 -34.09 23.99
C SER A 131 25.85 -34.33 25.28
N ALA A 132 25.35 -33.92 26.44
CA ALA A 132 26.06 -34.02 27.71
C ALA A 132 25.93 -35.40 28.41
N GLY A 133 25.48 -36.44 27.71
CA GLY A 133 25.20 -37.77 28.26
C GLY A 133 26.05 -38.92 27.71
N HIS A 134 27.11 -38.68 26.95
CA HIS A 134 27.98 -39.73 26.46
C HIS A 134 29.45 -39.42 26.77
N GLY A 135 30.13 -40.35 27.48
CA GLY A 135 31.50 -40.19 27.96
C GLY A 135 32.55 -40.02 26.87
N PRO A 136 33.82 -39.76 27.21
CA PRO A 136 34.84 -39.38 26.29
C PRO A 136 35.25 -40.54 25.38
N ASP A 137 34.72 -40.56 24.17
CA ASP A 137 35.29 -41.34 23.07
C ASP A 137 36.17 -40.40 22.24
N GLU A 138 37.48 -40.55 22.44
CA GLU A 138 38.54 -39.99 21.63
C GLU A 138 38.45 -40.54 20.22
N ASN A 139 37.67 -39.95 19.37
CA ASN A 139 37.84 -39.93 17.88
C ASN A 139 36.57 -39.52 17.13
N SER A 140 35.98 -38.41 17.47
CA SER A 140 34.94 -37.86 16.58
C SER A 140 35.40 -36.54 16.01
N HIS A 141 36.16 -36.61 14.91
CA HIS A 141 36.21 -35.46 13.99
C HIS A 141 34.78 -35.13 13.60
N SER A 142 34.32 -33.92 13.92
CA SER A 142 33.03 -33.43 13.49
C SER A 142 33.07 -33.25 11.97
N SER A 143 32.75 -34.29 11.23
CA SER A 143 32.62 -34.22 9.79
C SER A 143 31.38 -33.39 9.47
N LEU A 144 31.57 -32.23 8.87
CA LEU A 144 30.51 -31.43 8.28
C LEU A 144 29.84 -32.25 7.18
N ARG A 145 28.59 -32.61 7.41
CA ARG A 145 27.79 -33.40 6.46
C ARG A 145 27.76 -32.68 5.11
N GLY A 146 28.33 -33.31 4.07
CA GLY A 146 28.47 -32.70 2.72
C GLY A 146 29.90 -32.29 2.36
N TRP A 147 30.88 -32.38 3.26
CA TRP A 147 32.27 -32.07 2.95
C TRP A 147 32.93 -33.16 2.08
N GLU A 148 32.47 -34.41 2.22
CA GLU A 148 32.94 -35.54 1.44
C GLU A 148 32.62 -35.47 -0.05
N ASP A 149 31.56 -34.77 -0.41
CA ASP A 149 31.17 -34.53 -1.80
C ASP A 149 32.06 -33.46 -2.47
N PHE A 150 32.65 -32.55 -1.68
CA PHE A 150 33.52 -31.47 -2.15
C PHE A 150 34.92 -31.97 -2.54
N GLU A 151 35.40 -33.02 -1.89
CA GLU A 151 36.68 -33.65 -2.24
C GLU A 151 36.59 -34.50 -3.52
N LYS A 152 35.41 -35.03 -3.85
CA LYS A 152 35.18 -35.81 -5.06
C LYS A 152 35.12 -35.01 -6.34
N ASP A 153 34.73 -33.74 -6.26
CA ASP A 153 34.59 -32.88 -7.44
C ASP A 153 35.88 -32.20 -7.91
N GLY A 154 37.03 -32.49 -7.28
CA GLY A 154 38.34 -32.10 -7.83
C GLY A 154 38.60 -30.63 -8.02
N LEU A 155 37.88 -29.74 -7.32
CA LEU A 155 37.95 -28.28 -7.45
C LEU A 155 39.19 -27.64 -6.78
N LEU A 156 40.06 -28.46 -6.17
CA LEU A 156 41.34 -27.99 -5.60
C LEU A 156 42.51 -28.71 -6.33
N ARG A 157 42.70 -28.33 -7.60
CA ARG A 157 43.95 -28.58 -8.33
C ARG A 157 44.42 -27.27 -8.99
#